data_a9fda8cce0d0a69ae6fa9092a417c86a
#
_entry.id   a9fda8cce0d0a69ae6fa9092a417c86a
#
_cell.length_a   1.000
_cell.length_b   1.000
_cell.length_c   1.000
_cell.angle_alpha   90.00
_cell.angle_beta   90.00
_cell.angle_gamma   90.00
#
_symmetry.space_group_name_H-M   'P 1'
#
loop_
_entity.id
_entity.type
_entity.pdbx_description
1 polymer ?
#
loop_
_entity_poly.entity_id
_entity_poly.type
_entity_poly.pdbx_seq_one_letter_code
_entity_poly.pdbx_strand_id
1 'polypeptide(L)'
;MELVAARPWLGWGAAAFSVLYPIYAAKRWHGHSHNLPLELAISHGLPVMLLVVGTVLLLLVVALRRGILQKAPMERAWWTATLVLVAMHATDLPLFDSRLNILGWTLLAGLAAFNQELEQTPPPRPDRDGSATSSEPGAL
;
A
#
# COMPACT_ATOMS: atom_id res chain seq x y z
N MET A 1 -4.81 0.36 -23.97
CA MET A 1 -3.73 -0.65 -23.92
C MET A 1 -2.65 -0.44 -24.99
N GLU A 2 -2.97 0.14 -26.14
CA GLU A 2 -2.03 0.37 -27.25
C GLU A 2 -0.79 1.20 -26.86
N LEU A 3 -0.97 2.28 -26.08
CA LEU A 3 0.13 3.13 -25.61
C LEU A 3 1.15 2.37 -24.77
N VAL A 4 0.69 1.47 -23.89
CA VAL A 4 1.59 0.64 -23.07
C VAL A 4 2.31 -0.38 -23.95
N ALA A 5 1.59 -1.03 -24.88
CA ALA A 5 2.17 -2.01 -25.78
C ALA A 5 3.24 -1.42 -26.71
N ALA A 6 3.08 -0.15 -27.11
CA ALA A 6 4.03 0.54 -27.98
C ALA A 6 5.36 0.90 -27.27
N ARG A 7 5.35 1.15 -25.96
CA ARG A 7 6.56 1.43 -25.15
C ARG A 7 6.48 0.80 -23.74
N PRO A 8 6.56 -0.54 -23.63
CA PRO A 8 6.31 -1.22 -22.37
C PRO A 8 7.41 -1.00 -21.30
N TRP A 9 8.64 -0.75 -21.71
CA TRP A 9 9.76 -0.71 -20.78
C TRP A 9 10.03 0.64 -20.16
N LEU A 10 10.02 1.71 -20.93
CA LEU A 10 10.39 3.06 -20.49
C LEU A 10 9.21 4.04 -20.48
N GLY A 11 8.06 3.64 -21.04
CA GLY A 11 6.92 4.52 -21.22
C GLY A 11 7.18 5.68 -22.17
N TRP A 12 6.36 6.69 -22.09
CA TRP A 12 6.36 7.86 -22.98
C TRP A 12 6.82 9.16 -22.32
N GLY A 13 7.05 9.13 -21.01
CA GLY A 13 7.34 10.29 -20.19
C GLY A 13 6.14 10.82 -19.43
N ALA A 14 6.42 11.71 -18.47
CA ALA A 14 5.39 12.31 -17.64
C ALA A 14 4.36 13.09 -18.48
N ALA A 15 3.08 13.02 -18.07
CA ALA A 15 1.94 13.65 -18.75
C ALA A 15 1.72 13.20 -20.21
N ALA A 16 2.33 12.12 -20.65
CA ALA A 16 2.20 11.65 -22.02
C ALA A 16 0.77 11.23 -22.39
N PHE A 17 -0.01 10.75 -21.41
CA PHE A 17 -1.38 10.31 -21.66
C PHE A 17 -2.26 11.42 -22.26
N SER A 18 -2.25 12.62 -21.68
CA SER A 18 -3.08 13.73 -22.14
C SER A 18 -2.79 14.18 -23.59
N VAL A 19 -1.55 13.99 -24.03
CA VAL A 19 -1.11 14.35 -25.39
C VAL A 19 -1.38 13.21 -26.37
N LEU A 20 -1.05 11.98 -25.99
CA LEU A 20 -1.07 10.83 -26.91
C LEU A 20 -2.46 10.19 -27.03
N TYR A 21 -3.25 10.20 -25.98
CA TYR A 21 -4.56 9.55 -25.99
C TYR A 21 -5.52 10.09 -27.07
N PRO A 22 -5.66 11.42 -27.28
CA PRO A 22 -6.48 11.94 -28.36
C PRO A 22 -5.99 11.49 -29.77
N ILE A 23 -4.68 11.36 -29.94
CA ILE A 23 -4.06 10.98 -31.22
C ILE A 23 -4.33 9.51 -31.53
N TYR A 24 -4.03 8.61 -30.56
CA TYR A 24 -4.16 7.16 -30.73
C TYR A 24 -5.59 6.66 -30.72
N ALA A 25 -6.46 7.29 -29.93
CA ALA A 25 -7.83 6.83 -29.78
C ALA A 25 -8.85 7.61 -30.63
N ALA A 26 -8.42 8.65 -31.36
CA ALA A 26 -9.28 9.57 -32.09
C ALA A 26 -10.46 10.12 -31.24
N LYS A 27 -10.19 10.37 -29.94
CA LYS A 27 -11.19 10.75 -28.94
C LYS A 27 -10.94 12.16 -28.42
N ARG A 28 -11.90 12.65 -27.62
CA ARG A 28 -11.77 13.94 -26.93
C ARG A 28 -10.59 13.91 -25.97
N TRP A 29 -10.01 15.07 -25.75
CA TRP A 29 -8.94 15.25 -24.79
C TRP A 29 -9.34 14.84 -23.36
N HIS A 30 -8.46 14.11 -22.67
CA HIS A 30 -8.57 13.74 -21.27
C HIS A 30 -7.23 14.05 -20.59
N GLY A 31 -7.30 14.64 -19.40
CA GLY A 31 -6.10 15.05 -18.67
C GLY A 31 -5.22 13.89 -18.17
N HIS A 32 -5.87 12.76 -17.83
CA HIS A 32 -5.22 11.57 -17.26
C HIS A 32 -6.09 10.32 -17.47
N SER A 33 -5.50 9.15 -17.17
CA SER A 33 -6.13 7.84 -17.43
C SER A 33 -7.19 7.38 -16.44
N HIS A 34 -7.43 8.14 -15.35
CA HIS A 34 -8.31 7.75 -14.22
C HIS A 34 -7.96 6.38 -13.61
N ASN A 35 -6.70 5.98 -13.72
CA ASN A 35 -6.20 4.72 -13.18
C ASN A 35 -4.70 4.85 -12.98
N LEU A 36 -4.24 4.88 -11.73
CA LEU A 36 -2.82 5.11 -11.41
C LEU A 36 -1.89 4.04 -11.98
N PRO A 37 -2.17 2.73 -11.86
CA PRO A 37 -1.36 1.71 -12.53
C PRO A 37 -1.20 1.94 -14.02
N LEU A 38 -2.28 2.29 -14.72
CA LEU A 38 -2.25 2.57 -16.14
C LEU A 38 -1.44 3.83 -16.46
N GLU A 39 -1.60 4.90 -15.68
CA GLU A 39 -0.85 6.15 -15.82
C GLU A 39 0.66 5.93 -15.63
N LEU A 40 1.04 5.16 -14.61
CA LEU A 40 2.44 4.79 -14.37
C LEU A 40 3.00 3.95 -15.53
N ALA A 41 2.22 2.98 -16.03
CA ALA A 41 2.65 2.14 -17.15
C ALA A 41 2.84 2.95 -18.44
N ILE A 42 1.97 3.93 -18.72
CA ILE A 42 2.10 4.80 -19.89
C ILE A 42 3.29 5.76 -19.73
N SER A 43 3.41 6.39 -18.56
CA SER A 43 4.41 7.44 -18.34
C SER A 43 5.81 6.88 -18.12
N HIS A 44 5.95 5.79 -17.35
CA HIS A 44 7.25 5.27 -16.88
C HIS A 44 7.53 3.82 -17.28
N GLY A 45 6.58 3.16 -17.93
CA GLY A 45 6.68 1.76 -18.33
C GLY A 45 6.25 0.76 -17.25
N LEU A 46 6.14 -0.50 -17.66
CA LEU A 46 5.71 -1.61 -16.78
C LEU A 46 6.64 -1.84 -15.59
N PRO A 47 7.99 -1.76 -15.71
CA PRO A 47 8.87 -2.01 -14.56
C PRO A 47 8.61 -1.05 -13.41
N VAL A 48 8.47 0.25 -13.68
CA VAL A 48 8.18 1.25 -12.63
C VAL A 48 6.79 1.07 -12.07
N MET A 49 5.80 0.81 -12.91
CA MET A 49 4.43 0.51 -12.47
C MET A 49 4.41 -0.69 -11.52
N LEU A 50 5.05 -1.80 -11.89
CA LEU A 50 5.12 -3.01 -11.07
C LEU A 50 5.85 -2.76 -9.75
N LEU A 51 6.95 -2.00 -9.77
CA LEU A 51 7.71 -1.65 -8.58
C LEU A 51 6.84 -0.84 -7.59
N VAL A 52 6.20 0.23 -8.05
CA VAL A 52 5.39 1.11 -7.20
C VAL A 52 4.16 0.38 -6.67
N VAL A 53 3.35 -0.18 -7.56
CA VAL A 53 2.12 -0.90 -7.19
C VAL A 53 2.46 -2.11 -6.33
N GLY A 54 3.48 -2.87 -6.70
CA GLY A 54 3.94 -4.05 -5.95
C GLY A 54 4.40 -3.69 -4.54
N THR A 55 5.16 -2.60 -4.37
CA THR A 55 5.61 -2.13 -3.05
C THR A 55 4.41 -1.73 -2.17
N VAL A 56 3.46 -0.97 -2.71
CA VAL A 56 2.26 -0.56 -1.97
C VAL A 56 1.43 -1.77 -1.54
N LEU A 57 1.18 -2.70 -2.46
CA LEU A 57 0.45 -3.93 -2.15
C LEU A 57 1.20 -4.80 -1.14
N LEU A 58 2.52 -4.89 -1.25
CA LEU A 58 3.35 -5.62 -0.31
C LEU A 58 3.23 -5.05 1.10
N LEU A 59 3.28 -3.73 1.28
CA LEU A 59 3.10 -3.09 2.58
C LEU A 59 1.74 -3.43 3.21
N LEU A 60 0.66 -3.39 2.43
CA LEU A 60 -0.68 -3.74 2.89
C LEU A 60 -0.79 -5.22 3.28
N VAL A 61 -0.25 -6.12 2.44
CA VAL A 61 -0.29 -7.56 2.68
C VAL A 61 0.58 -7.96 3.87
N VAL A 62 1.76 -7.38 4.01
CA VAL A 62 2.65 -7.65 5.15
C VAL A 62 1.99 -7.24 6.46
N ALA A 63 1.40 -6.03 6.53
CA ALA A 63 0.67 -5.59 7.71
C ALA A 63 -0.49 -6.55 8.07
N LEU A 64 -1.25 -6.98 7.06
CA LEU A 64 -2.34 -7.94 7.25
C LEU A 64 -1.85 -9.29 7.80
N ARG A 65 -0.79 -9.84 7.19
CA ARG A 65 -0.17 -11.11 7.64
C ARG A 65 0.43 -11.03 9.02
N ARG A 66 0.91 -9.86 9.44
CA ARG A 66 1.44 -9.60 10.79
C ARG A 66 0.36 -9.29 11.82
N GLY A 67 -0.90 -9.43 11.46
CA GLY A 67 -2.03 -9.34 12.38
C GLY A 67 -2.45 -7.91 12.75
N ILE A 68 -2.28 -6.93 11.86
CA ILE A 68 -2.67 -5.54 12.13
C ILE A 68 -4.14 -5.40 12.53
N LEU A 69 -5.01 -6.31 12.07
CA LEU A 69 -6.44 -6.30 12.40
C LEU A 69 -6.73 -6.72 13.85
N GLN A 70 -5.79 -7.37 14.54
CA GLN A 70 -5.87 -7.71 15.96
C GLN A 70 -5.25 -6.64 16.87
N LYS A 71 -4.66 -5.60 16.31
CA LYS A 71 -4.04 -4.49 17.04
C LYS A 71 -5.08 -3.48 17.53
N ALA A 72 -4.63 -2.42 18.20
CA ALA A 72 -5.48 -1.35 18.69
C ALA A 72 -6.25 -0.64 17.55
N PRO A 73 -7.34 0.06 17.88
CA PRO A 73 -8.20 0.70 16.86
C PRO A 73 -7.46 1.65 15.92
N MET A 74 -6.39 2.30 16.39
CA MET A 74 -5.61 3.25 15.60
C MET A 74 -4.90 2.56 14.44
N GLU A 75 -4.19 1.46 14.67
CA GLU A 75 -3.47 0.72 13.63
C GLU A 75 -4.43 0.13 12.60
N ARG A 76 -5.56 -0.39 13.05
CA ARG A 76 -6.62 -0.89 12.15
C ARG A 76 -7.19 0.23 11.29
N ALA A 77 -7.49 1.39 11.89
CA ALA A 77 -8.01 2.54 11.16
C ALA A 77 -7.00 3.04 10.13
N TRP A 78 -5.72 3.08 10.49
CA TRP A 78 -4.64 3.50 9.60
C TRP A 78 -4.51 2.57 8.39
N TRP A 79 -4.48 1.26 8.62
CA TRP A 79 -4.44 0.27 7.55
C TRP A 79 -5.65 0.39 6.62
N THR A 80 -6.86 0.52 7.20
CA THR A 80 -8.10 0.64 6.43
C THR A 80 -8.11 1.93 5.59
N ALA A 81 -7.69 3.06 6.16
CA ALA A 81 -7.59 4.33 5.44
C ALA A 81 -6.60 4.23 4.26
N THR A 82 -5.45 3.57 4.48
CA THR A 82 -4.48 3.31 3.41
C THR A 82 -5.08 2.43 2.32
N LEU A 83 -5.79 1.37 2.68
CA LEU A 83 -6.44 0.47 1.72
C LEU A 83 -7.47 1.21 0.87
N VAL A 84 -8.33 2.04 1.50
CA VAL A 84 -9.35 2.82 0.78
C VAL A 84 -8.70 3.79 -0.19
N LEU A 85 -7.66 4.52 0.24
CA LEU A 85 -6.95 5.44 -0.64
C LEU A 85 -6.30 4.71 -1.83
N VAL A 86 -5.67 3.56 -1.57
CA VAL A 86 -5.08 2.72 -2.64
C VAL A 86 -6.15 2.23 -3.60
N ALA A 87 -7.30 1.79 -3.10
CA ALA A 87 -8.42 1.36 -3.94
C ALA A 87 -8.97 2.50 -4.83
N MET A 88 -9.00 3.73 -4.34
CA MET A 88 -9.41 4.90 -5.14
C MET A 88 -8.51 5.11 -6.36
N HIS A 89 -7.22 4.78 -6.27
CA HIS A 89 -6.29 4.90 -7.40
C HIS A 89 -6.56 3.93 -8.56
N ALA A 90 -7.45 2.95 -8.37
CA ALA A 90 -7.91 2.08 -9.45
C ALA A 90 -9.00 2.72 -10.33
N THR A 91 -9.69 3.75 -9.82
CA THR A 91 -10.84 4.38 -10.48
C THR A 91 -10.63 5.87 -10.75
N ASP A 92 -9.62 6.47 -10.10
CA ASP A 92 -9.26 7.88 -10.29
C ASP A 92 -7.76 8.08 -10.00
N LEU A 93 -7.28 9.33 -10.10
CA LEU A 93 -5.90 9.72 -9.82
C LEU A 93 -5.84 10.78 -8.70
N PRO A 94 -6.13 10.40 -7.44
CA PRO A 94 -5.98 11.30 -6.29
C PRO A 94 -4.58 11.91 -6.17
N LEU A 95 -3.56 11.23 -6.74
CA LEU A 95 -2.17 11.66 -6.72
C LEU A 95 -1.94 13.05 -7.35
N PHE A 96 -2.81 13.49 -8.27
CA PHE A 96 -2.71 14.83 -8.86
C PHE A 96 -3.24 15.94 -7.95
N ASP A 97 -4.05 15.62 -6.93
CA ASP A 97 -4.35 16.57 -5.86
C ASP A 97 -3.23 16.56 -4.83
N SER A 98 -2.58 17.71 -4.62
CA SER A 98 -1.44 17.81 -3.72
C SER A 98 -1.77 17.45 -2.27
N ARG A 99 -3.00 17.69 -1.81
CA ARG A 99 -3.45 17.34 -0.46
C ARG A 99 -3.60 15.83 -0.30
N LEU A 100 -4.23 15.18 -1.28
CA LEU A 100 -4.40 13.72 -1.29
C LEU A 100 -3.07 13.01 -1.49
N ASN A 101 -2.16 13.60 -2.27
CA ASN A 101 -0.80 13.10 -2.45
C ASN A 101 -0.04 13.08 -1.11
N ILE A 102 -0.01 14.22 -0.39
CA ILE A 102 0.65 14.30 0.94
C ILE A 102 0.02 13.31 1.91
N LEU A 103 -1.32 13.22 1.96
CA LEU A 103 -2.02 12.25 2.80
C LEU A 103 -1.62 10.81 2.44
N GLY A 104 -1.55 10.49 1.15
CA GLY A 104 -1.15 9.17 0.67
C GLY A 104 0.24 8.76 1.12
N TRP A 105 1.22 9.62 0.95
CA TRP A 105 2.59 9.36 1.42
C TRP A 105 2.66 9.25 2.94
N THR A 106 1.89 10.07 3.68
CA THR A 106 1.81 9.98 5.14
C THR A 106 1.23 8.64 5.58
N LEU A 107 0.14 8.18 4.96
CA LEU A 107 -0.47 6.88 5.26
C LEU A 107 0.47 5.72 4.96
N LEU A 108 1.17 5.76 3.82
CA LEU A 108 2.14 4.72 3.45
C LEU A 108 3.35 4.70 4.39
N ALA A 109 3.86 5.87 4.79
CA ALA A 109 4.96 5.95 5.74
C ALA A 109 4.57 5.41 7.12
N GLY A 110 3.38 5.76 7.62
CA GLY A 110 2.86 5.21 8.88
C GLY A 110 2.65 3.69 8.81
N LEU A 111 2.12 3.20 7.69
CA LEU A 111 1.97 1.75 7.49
C LEU A 111 3.32 1.02 7.47
N ALA A 112 4.34 1.62 6.86
CA ALA A 112 5.71 1.07 6.88
C ALA A 112 6.28 1.04 8.30
N ALA A 113 6.06 2.09 9.11
CA ALA A 113 6.48 2.14 10.50
C ALA A 113 5.80 1.04 11.34
N PHE A 114 4.47 0.89 11.22
CA PHE A 114 3.75 -0.20 11.89
C PHE A 114 4.24 -1.58 11.49
N ASN A 115 4.59 -1.78 10.22
CA ASN A 115 5.17 -3.04 9.78
C ASN A 115 6.52 -3.34 10.47
N GLN A 116 7.36 -2.33 10.73
CA GLN A 116 8.61 -2.49 11.47
C GLN A 116 8.37 -2.83 12.95
N GLU A 117 7.43 -2.14 13.60
CA GLU A 117 7.07 -2.42 14.99
C GLU A 117 6.51 -3.84 15.17
N LEU A 118 5.67 -4.29 14.25
CA LEU A 118 5.11 -5.64 14.23
C LEU A 118 6.19 -6.72 14.07
N GLU A 119 7.29 -6.42 13.39
CA GLU A 119 8.43 -7.32 13.25
C GLU A 119 9.25 -7.44 14.54
N GLN A 120 9.39 -6.33 15.27
CA GLN A 120 10.22 -6.26 16.48
C GLN A 120 9.51 -6.79 17.74
N THR A 121 8.19 -6.99 17.70
CA THR A 121 7.43 -7.49 18.83
C THR A 121 7.62 -9.00 18.96
N PRO A 122 8.37 -9.51 19.95
CA PRO A 122 8.53 -10.95 20.14
C PRO A 122 7.18 -11.59 20.49
N PRO A 123 6.96 -12.86 20.12
CA PRO A 123 5.74 -13.56 20.50
C PRO A 123 5.62 -13.60 22.03
N PRO A 124 4.37 -13.53 22.57
CA PRO A 124 4.15 -13.62 24.00
C PRO A 124 4.86 -14.88 24.53
N ARG A 125 5.67 -14.71 25.59
CA ARG A 125 6.29 -15.87 26.25
C ARG A 125 5.16 -16.72 26.81
N PRO A 126 5.16 -18.04 26.58
CA PRO A 126 4.23 -18.92 27.26
C PRO A 126 4.43 -18.75 28.77
N ASP A 127 3.35 -18.48 29.49
CA ASP A 127 3.35 -18.29 30.94
C ASP A 127 4.06 -19.49 31.58
N ARG A 128 5.20 -19.24 32.20
CA ARG A 128 5.93 -20.21 33.03
C ARG A 128 5.36 -20.31 34.45
N ASP A 129 4.18 -19.78 34.68
CA ASP A 129 3.55 -19.79 36.02
C ASP A 129 2.71 -21.07 36.21
N GLY A 130 3.34 -22.18 36.15
CA GLY A 130 2.74 -23.50 36.38
C GLY A 130 3.55 -24.42 37.28
N SER A 131 4.34 -23.88 38.22
CA SER A 131 4.94 -24.78 39.22
C SER A 131 5.59 -24.02 40.38
N ALA A 132 4.84 -23.57 41.34
CA ALA A 132 5.33 -23.37 42.72
C ALA A 132 4.14 -23.24 43.70
N THR A 133 3.24 -24.20 43.70
CA THR A 133 2.53 -24.52 44.95
C THR A 133 3.37 -25.57 45.65
N SER A 134 4.43 -25.12 46.27
CA SER A 134 5.14 -25.92 47.27
C SER A 134 4.19 -26.22 48.44
N SER A 135 3.86 -27.48 48.55
CA SER A 135 3.39 -28.14 49.74
C SER A 135 4.12 -27.62 50.99
N GLU A 136 3.44 -26.89 51.85
CA GLU A 136 3.83 -26.80 53.27
C GLU A 136 3.49 -28.13 53.92
N PRO A 137 4.46 -28.82 54.54
CA PRO A 137 4.14 -29.92 55.44
C PRO A 137 3.70 -29.36 56.79
N GLY A 138 2.48 -29.73 57.23
CA GLY A 138 2.05 -29.52 58.56
C GLY A 138 3.02 -30.09 59.60
N ALA A 139 3.27 -29.26 60.63
CA ALA A 139 3.90 -29.72 61.87
C ALA A 139 2.97 -29.41 63.04
N LEU A 140 2.48 -30.48 63.65
CA LEU A 140 2.14 -30.74 65.07
C LEU A 140 1.57 -29.60 65.88
#